data_03c49bd1b3ba47ed4c4ce48f8b32a002
#
_entry.id   03c49bd1b3ba47ed4c4ce48f8b32a002
#
_cell.length_a   1.000
_cell.length_b   1.000
_cell.length_c   1.000
_cell.angle_alpha   90.00
_cell.angle_beta   90.00
_cell.angle_gamma   90.00
#
_symmetry.space_group_name_H-M   'P 1'
#
loop_
_entity.id
_entity.type
_entity.pdbx_description
1 polymer ?
#
loop_
_entity_poly.entity_id
_entity_poly.type
_entity_poly.pdbx_seq_one_letter_code
_entity_poly.pdbx_strand_id
1 'polypeptide(L)'
;MEEKVTGVMIYYYFVCKRKLWYFCHEIRMEAENEDVLLGKLLDESSYGKNEKHINIDNVINIDFIRDQKELHEVKKSRSMEEAGIWQIKYYLYYLQKRGVENLKGKVDYPLLKKVRTIELTEEDCIRLEAILLDVAEIRGRSCPPSVEQQKICKRCS
;
A
#
# COMPACT_ATOMS: atom_id res chain seq x y z
N MET A 1 0.40 4.11 -23.81
CA MET A 1 -0.31 3.53 -22.64
C MET A 1 0.18 4.20 -21.37
N GLU A 2 -0.72 4.83 -20.65
CA GLU A 2 -0.34 5.38 -19.35
C GLU A 2 -0.02 4.24 -18.40
N GLU A 3 1.20 4.21 -17.88
CA GLU A 3 1.58 3.24 -16.87
C GLU A 3 0.85 3.54 -15.56
N LYS A 4 0.10 2.57 -15.09
CA LYS A 4 -0.70 2.72 -13.88
C LYS A 4 0.17 2.73 -12.63
N VAL A 5 -0.11 3.64 -11.70
CA VAL A 5 0.48 3.61 -10.36
C VAL A 5 -0.33 2.67 -9.49
N THR A 6 0.33 1.71 -8.87
CA THR A 6 -0.31 0.71 -7.98
C THR A 6 -0.26 1.16 -6.52
N GLY A 7 -1.11 0.56 -5.69
CA GLY A 7 -1.10 0.80 -4.25
C GLY A 7 0.23 0.42 -3.60
N VAL A 8 0.88 -0.64 -4.08
CA VAL A 8 2.21 -1.06 -3.60
C VAL A 8 3.26 0.01 -3.89
N MET A 9 3.19 0.68 -5.04
CA MET A 9 4.10 1.78 -5.37
C MET A 9 3.94 2.94 -4.39
N ILE A 10 2.71 3.29 -4.01
CA ILE A 10 2.44 4.31 -2.99
C ILE A 10 3.04 3.90 -1.65
N TYR A 11 2.87 2.65 -1.25
CA TYR A 11 3.47 2.12 -0.02
C TYR A 11 4.99 2.29 -0.03
N TYR A 12 5.66 1.86 -1.09
CA TYR A 12 7.12 1.98 -1.21
C TYR A 12 7.59 3.43 -1.27
N TYR A 13 6.82 4.33 -1.83
CA TYR A 13 7.15 5.77 -1.83
C TYR A 13 7.40 6.29 -0.40
N PHE A 14 6.61 5.84 0.56
CA PHE A 14 6.76 6.22 1.97
C PHE A 14 7.80 5.39 2.73
N VAL A 15 8.07 4.18 2.28
CA VAL A 15 9.07 3.29 2.92
C VAL A 15 10.48 3.65 2.45
N CYS A 16 10.71 3.63 1.15
CA CYS A 16 12.03 3.86 0.55
C CYS A 16 11.89 4.12 -0.95
N LYS A 17 12.23 5.31 -1.39
CA LYS A 17 12.14 5.70 -2.80
C LYS A 17 13.05 4.87 -3.70
N ARG A 18 14.19 4.42 -3.18
CA ARG A 18 15.09 3.51 -3.89
C ARG A 18 14.44 2.15 -4.13
N LYS A 19 13.73 1.62 -3.14
CA LYS A 19 12.97 0.36 -3.27
C LYS A 19 11.83 0.53 -4.28
N LEU A 20 11.16 1.68 -4.30
CA LEU A 20 10.17 2.01 -5.30
C LEU A 20 10.76 1.92 -6.72
N TRP A 21 11.94 2.51 -6.93
CA TRP A 21 12.62 2.44 -8.22
C TRP A 21 12.89 0.99 -8.65
N TYR A 22 13.42 0.17 -7.73
CA TYR A 22 13.66 -1.26 -8.00
C TYR A 22 12.37 -1.99 -8.33
N PHE A 23 11.30 -1.72 -7.60
CA PHE A 23 9.99 -2.32 -7.85
C PHE A 23 9.47 -1.97 -9.26
N CYS A 24 9.57 -0.71 -9.66
CA CYS A 24 9.14 -0.26 -10.99
C CYS A 24 9.97 -0.88 -12.12
N HIS A 25 11.20 -1.29 -11.84
CA HIS A 25 12.11 -1.94 -12.81
C HIS A 25 12.14 -3.47 -12.63
N GLU A 26 11.16 -4.02 -11.93
CA GLU A 26 10.97 -5.47 -11.73
C GLU A 26 12.11 -6.18 -10.99
N ILE A 27 12.89 -5.44 -10.19
CA ILE A 27 13.94 -6.00 -9.33
C ILE A 27 13.34 -6.25 -7.94
N ARG A 28 13.09 -7.52 -7.60
CA ARG A 28 12.41 -7.91 -6.37
C ARG A 28 13.18 -8.96 -5.59
N MET A 29 13.30 -8.73 -4.27
CA MET A 29 13.94 -9.65 -3.33
C MET A 29 12.98 -10.08 -2.20
N GLU A 30 11.74 -9.62 -2.22
CA GLU A 30 10.76 -9.82 -1.14
C GLU A 30 10.44 -11.29 -0.86
N ALA A 31 10.52 -12.14 -1.87
CA ALA A 31 10.19 -13.57 -1.73
C ALA A 31 11.07 -14.30 -0.73
N GLU A 32 12.26 -13.79 -0.46
CA GLU A 32 13.23 -14.39 0.45
C GLU A 32 13.18 -13.83 1.88
N ASN A 33 12.30 -12.86 2.12
CA ASN A 33 12.20 -12.19 3.42
C ASN A 33 11.18 -12.87 4.32
N GLU A 34 11.62 -13.30 5.51
CA GLU A 34 10.77 -13.99 6.49
C GLU A 34 9.59 -13.13 6.99
N ASP A 35 9.80 -11.82 7.14
CA ASP A 35 8.74 -10.90 7.57
C ASP A 35 7.63 -10.80 6.52
N VAL A 36 7.99 -10.82 5.23
CA VAL A 36 7.03 -10.82 4.12
C VAL A 36 6.24 -12.12 4.10
N LEU A 37 6.92 -13.27 4.28
CA LEU A 37 6.27 -14.57 4.36
C LEU A 37 5.32 -14.67 5.56
N LEU A 38 5.73 -14.15 6.72
CA LEU A 38 4.87 -14.10 7.91
C LEU A 38 3.62 -13.25 7.65
N GLY A 39 3.78 -12.10 7.00
CA GLY A 39 2.64 -11.24 6.62
C GLY A 39 1.65 -11.95 5.72
N LYS A 40 2.11 -12.71 4.74
CA LYS A 40 1.25 -13.53 3.87
C LYS A 40 0.50 -14.62 4.64
N LEU A 41 1.19 -15.34 5.53
CA LEU A 41 0.57 -16.37 6.37
C LEU A 41 -0.50 -15.77 7.27
N LEU A 42 -0.24 -14.61 7.86
CA LEU A 42 -1.18 -13.91 8.72
C LEU A 42 -2.43 -13.49 7.93
N ASP A 43 -2.25 -12.96 6.72
CA ASP A 43 -3.37 -12.59 5.85
C ASP A 43 -4.19 -13.82 5.45
N GLU A 44 -3.56 -14.91 5.05
CA GLU A 44 -4.23 -16.16 4.67
C GLU A 44 -5.01 -16.79 5.82
N SER A 45 -4.53 -16.68 7.06
CA SER A 45 -5.17 -17.27 8.23
C SER A 45 -6.24 -16.40 8.88
N SER A 46 -6.26 -15.10 8.57
CA SER A 46 -7.19 -14.14 9.14
C SER A 46 -8.45 -14.00 8.30
N TYR A 47 -9.58 -13.71 8.97
CA TYR A 47 -10.83 -13.32 8.29
C TYR A 47 -11.34 -14.29 7.22
N GLY A 48 -11.27 -15.60 7.47
CA GLY A 48 -11.60 -16.65 6.48
C GLY A 48 -13.01 -16.64 5.88
N LYS A 49 -13.93 -15.82 6.39
CA LYS A 49 -15.32 -15.70 5.91
C LYS A 49 -15.55 -14.57 4.92
N ASN A 50 -14.57 -13.69 4.72
CA ASN A 50 -14.67 -12.55 3.79
C ASN A 50 -13.93 -12.86 2.49
N GLU A 51 -14.33 -12.21 1.40
CA GLU A 51 -13.56 -12.27 0.17
C GLU A 51 -12.17 -11.65 0.41
N LYS A 52 -11.14 -12.42 0.09
CA LYS A 52 -9.74 -12.03 0.29
C LYS A 52 -9.03 -11.78 -1.04
N HIS A 53 -8.02 -10.91 -1.00
CA HIS A 53 -7.15 -10.62 -2.15
C HIS A 53 -7.92 -10.13 -3.36
N ILE A 54 -8.75 -9.08 -3.14
CA ILE A 54 -9.52 -8.46 -4.21
C ILE A 54 -8.60 -7.57 -5.03
N ASN A 55 -8.47 -7.88 -6.32
CA ASN A 55 -7.70 -7.07 -7.26
C ASN A 55 -8.66 -6.23 -8.11
N ILE A 56 -8.39 -4.93 -8.19
CA ILE A 56 -9.15 -4.00 -9.02
C ILE A 56 -8.21 -3.33 -10.03
N ASP A 57 -8.43 -3.57 -11.31
CA ASP A 57 -7.69 -2.99 -12.45
C ASP A 57 -6.16 -3.20 -12.39
N ASN A 58 -5.67 -4.18 -11.63
CA ASN A 58 -4.24 -4.38 -11.33
C ASN A 58 -3.56 -3.16 -10.66
N VAL A 59 -4.34 -2.27 -10.09
CA VAL A 59 -3.87 -1.08 -9.36
C VAL A 59 -4.03 -1.27 -7.86
N ILE A 60 -5.15 -1.85 -7.45
CA ILE A 60 -5.51 -2.03 -6.04
C ILE A 60 -5.53 -3.51 -5.71
N ASN A 61 -4.79 -3.88 -4.67
CA ASN A 61 -4.90 -5.18 -4.02
C ASN A 61 -5.39 -4.94 -2.59
N ILE A 62 -6.63 -5.31 -2.34
CA ILE A 62 -7.29 -5.15 -1.05
C ILE A 62 -7.36 -6.51 -0.39
N ASP A 63 -7.04 -6.60 0.90
CA ASP A 63 -7.09 -7.87 1.62
C ASP A 63 -8.50 -8.41 1.73
N PHE A 64 -9.47 -7.55 2.05
CA PHE A 64 -10.89 -7.90 1.97
C PHE A 64 -11.79 -6.67 2.02
N ILE A 65 -13.06 -6.84 1.63
CA ILE A 65 -14.10 -5.82 1.72
C ILE A 65 -15.20 -6.35 2.66
N ARG A 66 -15.58 -5.54 3.64
CA ARG A 66 -16.68 -5.84 4.55
C ARG A 66 -17.88 -4.93 4.23
N ASP A 67 -19.08 -5.54 4.12
CA ASP A 67 -20.34 -4.82 3.92
C ASP A 67 -20.34 -3.87 2.70
N GLN A 68 -19.47 -4.12 1.73
CA GLN A 68 -19.31 -3.34 0.50
C GLN A 68 -18.97 -1.85 0.72
N LYS A 69 -18.64 -1.45 1.94
CA LYS A 69 -18.35 -0.04 2.30
C LYS A 69 -17.01 0.16 3.00
N GLU A 70 -16.36 -0.92 3.43
CA GLU A 70 -15.10 -0.85 4.17
C GLU A 70 -14.03 -1.66 3.45
N LEU A 71 -12.93 -0.99 3.11
CA LEU A 71 -11.74 -1.64 2.59
C LEU A 71 -10.83 -1.99 3.75
N HIS A 72 -10.41 -3.24 3.86
CA HIS A 72 -9.54 -3.71 4.93
C HIS A 72 -8.16 -4.09 4.40
N GLU A 73 -7.15 -3.55 5.03
CA GLU A 73 -5.75 -3.91 4.83
C GLU A 73 -5.21 -4.50 6.12
N VAL A 74 -4.67 -5.71 6.05
CA VAL A 74 -4.16 -6.43 7.23
C VAL A 74 -2.67 -6.21 7.35
N LYS A 75 -2.20 -5.79 8.53
CA LYS A 75 -0.78 -5.56 8.84
C LYS A 75 -0.39 -6.32 10.09
N LYS A 76 0.83 -6.91 10.11
CA LYS A 76 1.33 -7.64 11.28
C LYS A 76 1.76 -6.72 12.42
N SER A 77 2.16 -5.49 12.12
CA SER A 77 2.63 -4.53 13.11
C SER A 77 2.38 -3.10 12.65
N ARG A 78 2.65 -2.13 13.53
CA ARG A 78 2.59 -0.70 13.20
C ARG A 78 3.84 -0.18 12.52
N SER A 79 4.79 -1.04 12.20
CA SER A 79 5.97 -0.65 11.43
C SER A 79 5.51 -0.08 10.09
N MET A 80 6.03 1.10 9.75
CA MET A 80 5.65 1.83 8.52
C MET A 80 4.14 2.11 8.41
N GLU A 81 3.49 2.45 9.53
CA GLU A 81 2.05 2.73 9.59
C GLU A 81 1.64 3.83 8.61
N GLU A 82 2.44 4.90 8.49
CA GLU A 82 2.15 5.99 7.55
C GLU A 82 2.06 5.48 6.11
N ALA A 83 2.97 4.62 5.70
CA ALA A 83 2.95 4.02 4.36
C ALA A 83 1.67 3.23 4.10
N GLY A 84 1.25 2.43 5.07
CA GLY A 84 0.00 1.67 5.00
C GLY A 84 -1.25 2.56 4.94
N ILE A 85 -1.27 3.64 5.71
CA ILE A 85 -2.36 4.62 5.71
C ILE A 85 -2.49 5.28 4.33
N TRP A 86 -1.37 5.74 3.73
CA TRP A 86 -1.40 6.37 2.42
C TRP A 86 -1.74 5.38 1.30
N GLN A 87 -1.37 4.13 1.44
CA GLN A 87 -1.80 3.07 0.52
C GLN A 87 -3.33 2.96 0.49
N ILE A 88 -3.97 2.94 1.67
CA ILE A 88 -5.44 2.90 1.75
C ILE A 88 -6.06 4.18 1.24
N LYS A 89 -5.52 5.35 1.59
CA LYS A 89 -5.99 6.64 1.07
C LYS A 89 -5.95 6.66 -0.46
N TYR A 90 -4.90 6.10 -1.05
CA TYR A 90 -4.81 5.96 -2.50
C TYR A 90 -5.89 5.04 -3.07
N TYR A 91 -6.20 3.94 -2.41
CA TYR A 91 -7.29 3.06 -2.81
C TYR A 91 -8.64 3.78 -2.81
N LEU A 92 -8.91 4.54 -1.75
CA LEU A 92 -10.13 5.34 -1.65
C LEU A 92 -10.20 6.41 -2.74
N TYR A 93 -9.09 7.09 -2.98
CA TYR A 93 -8.96 8.09 -4.04
C TYR A 93 -9.23 7.49 -5.43
N TYR A 94 -8.61 6.36 -5.71
CA TYR A 94 -8.76 5.65 -6.99
C TYR A 94 -10.22 5.26 -7.24
N LEU A 95 -10.88 4.71 -6.24
CA LEU A 95 -12.28 4.30 -6.35
C LEU A 95 -13.24 5.49 -6.41
N GLN A 96 -12.96 6.55 -5.66
CA GLN A 96 -13.76 7.78 -5.72
C GLN A 96 -13.73 8.39 -7.12
N LYS A 97 -12.58 8.41 -7.77
CA LYS A 97 -12.44 8.88 -9.16
C LYS A 97 -13.26 8.05 -10.16
N ARG A 98 -13.62 6.83 -9.80
CA ARG A 98 -14.44 5.93 -10.60
C ARG A 98 -15.90 5.90 -10.18
N GLY A 99 -16.33 6.83 -9.34
CA GLY A 99 -17.73 7.00 -8.95
C GLY A 99 -18.16 6.19 -7.73
N VAL A 100 -17.23 5.56 -7.01
CA VAL A 100 -17.55 4.84 -5.77
C VAL A 100 -17.42 5.80 -4.59
N GLU A 101 -18.53 6.14 -3.95
CA GLU A 101 -18.59 7.11 -2.87
C GLU A 101 -18.85 6.44 -1.51
N ASN A 102 -18.58 7.18 -0.43
CA ASN A 102 -18.85 6.76 0.96
C ASN A 102 -18.08 5.53 1.42
N LEU A 103 -16.91 5.32 0.87
CA LEU A 103 -16.01 4.25 1.31
C LEU A 103 -15.15 4.70 2.49
N LYS A 104 -14.94 3.79 3.43
CA LYS A 104 -13.98 3.93 4.53
C LYS A 104 -12.89 2.88 4.41
N GLY A 105 -11.67 3.24 4.82
CA GLY A 105 -10.57 2.31 4.92
C GLY A 105 -10.36 1.89 6.36
N LYS A 106 -9.90 0.64 6.54
CA LYS A 106 -9.48 0.15 7.85
C LYS A 106 -8.17 -0.59 7.73
N VAL A 107 -7.26 -0.30 8.65
CA VAL A 107 -6.04 -1.08 8.85
C VAL A 107 -6.28 -1.99 10.05
N ASP A 108 -6.20 -3.29 9.80
CA ASP A 108 -6.36 -4.31 10.84
C ASP A 108 -4.99 -4.80 11.30
N TYR A 109 -4.77 -4.76 12.61
CA TYR A 109 -3.56 -5.29 13.25
C TYR A 109 -3.95 -6.48 14.12
N PRO A 110 -4.13 -7.69 13.57
CA PRO A 110 -4.65 -8.83 14.32
C PRO A 110 -3.79 -9.22 15.51
N LEU A 111 -2.47 -9.15 15.39
CA LEU A 111 -1.55 -9.47 16.50
C LEU A 111 -1.64 -8.47 17.65
N LEU A 112 -2.03 -7.24 17.37
CA LEU A 112 -2.22 -6.18 18.37
C LEU A 112 -3.68 -6.05 18.81
N LYS A 113 -4.60 -6.77 18.16
CA LYS A 113 -6.05 -6.69 18.36
C LYS A 113 -6.57 -5.26 18.22
N LYS A 114 -6.07 -4.53 17.22
CA LYS A 114 -6.43 -3.14 16.96
C LYS A 114 -6.87 -2.94 15.52
N VAL A 115 -7.78 -1.99 15.33
CA VAL A 115 -8.27 -1.55 14.03
C VAL A 115 -8.20 -0.02 14.00
N ARG A 116 -7.70 0.52 12.90
CA ARG A 116 -7.65 1.97 12.68
C ARG A 116 -8.51 2.33 11.47
N THR A 117 -9.44 3.27 11.67
CA THR A 117 -10.29 3.78 10.59
C THR A 117 -9.60 4.92 9.85
N ILE A 118 -9.68 4.92 8.52
CA ILE A 118 -9.04 5.90 7.65
C ILE A 118 -10.09 6.50 6.72
N GLU A 119 -10.13 7.84 6.66
CA GLU A 119 -11.00 8.59 5.76
C GLU A 119 -10.16 9.45 4.83
N LEU A 120 -10.65 9.64 3.61
CA LEU A 120 -10.00 10.48 2.60
C LEU A 120 -10.55 11.91 2.71
N THR A 121 -9.64 12.88 2.88
CA THR A 121 -9.97 14.31 2.89
C THR A 121 -9.58 14.97 1.56
N GLU A 122 -10.06 16.19 1.32
CA GLU A 122 -9.65 16.97 0.13
C GLU A 122 -8.15 17.26 0.13
N GLU A 123 -7.57 17.55 1.30
CA GLU A 123 -6.13 17.78 1.45
C GLU A 123 -5.35 16.51 1.07
N ASP A 124 -5.86 15.35 1.46
CA ASP A 124 -5.26 14.06 1.09
C ASP A 124 -5.27 13.86 -0.42
N CYS A 125 -6.34 14.25 -1.10
CA CYS A 125 -6.42 14.16 -2.56
C CYS A 125 -5.36 15.04 -3.25
N ILE A 126 -5.18 16.26 -2.78
CA ILE A 126 -4.15 17.19 -3.29
C ILE A 126 -2.77 16.59 -3.09
N ARG A 127 -2.49 16.06 -1.90
CA ARG A 127 -1.21 15.42 -1.60
C ARG A 127 -0.96 14.18 -2.46
N LEU A 128 -1.99 13.36 -2.67
CA LEU A 128 -1.89 12.18 -3.55
C LEU A 128 -1.57 12.57 -4.99
N GLU A 129 -2.16 13.63 -5.51
CA GLU A 129 -1.83 14.12 -6.86
C GLU A 129 -0.34 14.49 -6.98
N ALA A 130 0.21 15.16 -5.97
CA ALA A 130 1.64 15.48 -5.92
C ALA A 130 2.49 14.22 -5.81
N ILE A 131 2.08 13.25 -4.99
CA ILE A 131 2.78 11.95 -4.84
C ILE A 131 2.79 11.19 -6.17
N LEU A 132 1.68 11.17 -6.90
CA LEU A 132 1.60 10.50 -8.19
C LEU A 132 2.59 11.08 -9.21
N LEU A 133 2.79 12.40 -9.20
CA LEU A 133 3.81 13.05 -10.03
C LEU A 133 5.23 12.63 -9.62
N ASP A 134 5.50 12.56 -8.32
CA ASP A 134 6.79 12.10 -7.79
C ASP A 134 7.07 10.64 -8.15
N VAL A 135 6.07 9.78 -8.05
CA VAL A 135 6.20 8.36 -8.41
C VAL A 135 6.55 8.23 -9.90
N ALA A 136 5.88 9.00 -10.76
CA ALA A 136 6.17 9.01 -12.19
C ALA A 136 7.59 9.47 -12.48
N GLU A 137 8.07 10.49 -11.78
CA GLU A 137 9.46 10.99 -11.91
C GLU A 137 10.48 9.95 -11.48
N ILE A 138 10.27 9.30 -10.33
CA ILE A 138 11.15 8.24 -9.82
C ILE A 138 11.20 7.06 -10.80
N ARG A 139 10.05 6.63 -11.29
CA ARG A 139 9.95 5.54 -12.27
C ARG A 139 10.75 5.84 -13.54
N GLY A 140 10.72 7.08 -13.99
CA GLY A 140 11.41 7.52 -15.21
C GLY A 140 12.91 7.73 -15.07
N ARG A 141 13.48 7.65 -13.88
CA ARG A 141 14.92 7.84 -13.68
C ARG A 141 15.74 6.68 -14.26
N SER A 142 16.90 7.01 -14.82
CA SER A 142 17.84 6.00 -15.34
C SER A 142 18.61 5.24 -14.26
N CYS A 143 18.67 5.79 -13.05
CA CYS A 143 19.33 5.17 -11.90
C CYS A 143 18.50 5.37 -10.63
N PRO A 144 18.64 4.48 -9.62
CA PRO A 144 17.85 4.59 -8.40
C PRO A 144 18.23 5.83 -7.60
N PRO A 145 17.26 6.41 -6.82
CA PRO A 145 17.59 7.44 -5.84
C PRO A 145 18.61 6.95 -4.81
N SER A 146 19.34 7.88 -4.20
CA SER A 146 20.29 7.55 -3.14
C SER A 146 19.59 6.92 -1.93
N VAL A 147 20.32 6.06 -1.21
CA VAL A 147 19.81 5.43 0.01
C VAL A 147 19.74 6.46 1.14
N GLU A 148 18.55 6.61 1.72
CA GLU A 148 18.39 7.30 3.00
C GLU A 148 18.54 6.26 4.12
N GLN A 149 19.62 6.37 4.92
CA GLN A 149 19.84 5.42 6.01
C GLN A 149 18.75 5.58 7.07
N GLN A 150 17.90 4.56 7.18
CA GLN A 150 16.82 4.49 8.16
C GLN A 150 16.96 3.22 8.99
N LYS A 151 16.31 3.19 10.16
CA LYS A 151 16.28 1.98 11.00
C LYS A 151 15.74 0.75 10.26
N ILE A 152 14.77 0.97 9.38
CA ILE A 152 14.14 -0.09 8.58
C ILE A 152 15.11 -0.72 7.58
N CYS A 153 16.18 -0.04 7.19
CA CYS A 153 17.17 -0.56 6.24
C CYS A 153 17.80 -1.87 6.70
N LYS A 154 17.94 -2.07 8.01
CA LYS A 154 18.49 -3.31 8.59
C LYS A 154 17.58 -4.53 8.36
N ARG A 155 16.30 -4.32 8.08
CA ARG A 155 15.30 -5.37 7.84
C ARG A 155 14.65 -5.23 6.46
N CYS A 156 15.30 -4.51 5.55
CA CYS A 156 14.80 -4.30 4.21
C CYS A 156 14.78 -5.62 3.41
N SER A 157 13.68 -5.86 2.72
CA SER A 157 13.53 -7.00 1.81
C SER A 157 13.88 -6.63 0.37
#